data_115d0a1f218fa605d501d5629c375c4a
#
_entry.id   115d0a1f218fa605d501d5629c375c4a
#
_cell.length_a   1.000
_cell.length_b   1.000
_cell.length_c   1.000
_cell.angle_alpha   90.00
_cell.angle_beta   90.00
_cell.angle_gamma   90.00
#
_symmetry.space_group_name_H-M   'P 1'
#
loop_
_entity.id
_entity.type
_entity.pdbx_description
1 polymer ?
#
loop_
_entity_poly.entity_id
_entity_poly.type
_entity_poly.pdbx_seq_one_letter_code
_entity_poly.pdbx_strand_id
1 'polypeptide(L)'
;MDSKLYLRFVIQAHAKKAELFDYQNGDSVNFEKTFDKLIKDRENRPYKDLIFHQMALFHDKQNNQKAALEFYNASLQTNSKDAYLTASNYRNLGNMYFRDAAYSQAAKYYDSTLVKLNAKSREFIKIQKIRGNLDEVILYEAVAKRNDSILTVVAMNPADKVTYFENYILKLQKQDEEKRILEEKNKEKQENINRNNAASSFDVVSNPDAPQPTRRSAMTPPAMPGTNSKTAGTTFYFYNPTTVAFGKLEFKKVWGTRALEGNWRNAFVKGNNSVIDLATEENSIAENDASATKIVEQYTTDFYLKQLPTETVEIDSIHKERNFANYQLGIIYKEKFKENRLAITKLED
;
A
#
# COMPACT_ATOMS: atom_id res chain seq x y z
N MET A 1 -0.60 -29.75 32.16
CA MET A 1 -1.20 -28.53 31.55
C MET A 1 -0.29 -28.03 30.48
N ASP A 2 -0.77 -27.89 29.26
CA ASP A 2 0.07 -27.45 28.11
C ASP A 2 0.64 -26.09 28.40
N SER A 3 1.96 -25.92 28.42
CA SER A 3 2.62 -24.63 28.72
C SER A 3 2.16 -23.50 27.80
N LYS A 4 1.83 -23.84 26.55
CA LYS A 4 1.25 -22.92 25.58
C LYS A 4 -0.15 -22.44 25.94
N LEU A 5 -0.97 -23.29 26.52
CA LEU A 5 -2.33 -22.92 26.95
C LEU A 5 -2.26 -21.96 28.15
N TYR A 6 -1.37 -22.22 29.09
CA TYR A 6 -1.12 -21.34 30.23
C TYR A 6 -0.66 -19.94 29.77
N LEU A 7 0.31 -19.88 28.87
CA LEU A 7 0.85 -18.63 28.35
C LEU A 7 -0.25 -17.78 27.68
N ARG A 8 -1.12 -18.41 26.90
CA ARG A 8 -2.26 -17.72 26.26
C ARG A 8 -3.14 -17.01 27.29
N PHE A 9 -3.48 -17.70 28.39
CA PHE A 9 -4.31 -17.09 29.44
C PHE A 9 -3.61 -15.95 30.17
N VAL A 10 -2.30 -16.08 30.41
CA VAL A 10 -1.49 -15.01 31.01
C VAL A 10 -1.52 -13.75 30.13
N ILE A 11 -1.28 -13.87 28.83
CA ILE A 11 -1.32 -12.73 27.90
C ILE A 11 -2.73 -12.13 27.79
N GLN A 12 -3.77 -12.97 27.75
CA GLN A 12 -5.15 -12.49 27.76
C GLN A 12 -5.49 -11.74 29.06
N ALA A 13 -4.98 -12.21 30.20
CA ALA A 13 -5.17 -11.50 31.48
C ALA A 13 -4.47 -10.12 31.48
N HIS A 14 -3.25 -10.04 30.93
CA HIS A 14 -2.58 -8.74 30.75
C HIS A 14 -3.35 -7.83 29.80
N ALA A 15 -3.89 -8.34 28.70
CA ALA A 15 -4.73 -7.57 27.79
C ALA A 15 -5.99 -7.03 28.49
N LYS A 16 -6.66 -7.85 29.30
CA LYS A 16 -7.81 -7.40 30.08
C LYS A 16 -7.47 -6.35 31.14
N LYS A 17 -6.32 -6.48 31.80
CA LYS A 17 -5.82 -5.44 32.71
C LYS A 17 -5.54 -4.14 31.95
N ALA A 18 -5.01 -4.18 30.74
CA ALA A 18 -4.77 -3.03 29.90
C ALA A 18 -6.08 -2.32 29.49
N GLU A 19 -7.12 -3.06 29.18
CA GLU A 19 -8.45 -2.50 28.88
C GLU A 19 -9.06 -1.73 30.07
N LEU A 20 -8.77 -2.18 31.30
CA LEU A 20 -9.25 -1.61 32.56
C LEU A 20 -8.27 -0.59 33.17
N PHE A 21 -7.23 -0.19 32.46
CA PHE A 21 -6.22 0.74 32.97
C PHE A 21 -6.84 2.13 33.25
N ASP A 22 -6.61 2.64 34.46
CA ASP A 22 -7.01 4.00 34.83
C ASP A 22 -5.99 5.03 34.31
N TYR A 23 -6.38 5.76 33.29
CA TYR A 23 -5.53 6.77 32.65
C TYR A 23 -5.34 8.05 33.47
N GLN A 24 -6.15 8.26 34.54
CA GLN A 24 -6.02 9.43 35.42
C GLN A 24 -5.07 9.17 36.60
N ASN A 25 -5.20 8.00 37.24
CA ASN A 25 -4.48 7.70 38.47
C ASN A 25 -3.53 6.48 38.35
N GLY A 26 -3.56 5.79 37.23
CA GLY A 26 -2.76 4.57 37.03
C GLY A 26 -1.28 4.85 36.79
N ASP A 27 -0.43 3.92 37.23
CA ASP A 27 1.03 3.98 37.03
C ASP A 27 1.40 3.59 35.57
N SER A 28 1.47 4.60 34.70
CA SER A 28 1.84 4.46 33.30
C SER A 28 3.24 3.87 33.11
N VAL A 29 4.18 4.21 33.97
CA VAL A 29 5.57 3.74 33.88
C VAL A 29 5.65 2.23 34.17
N ASN A 30 4.92 1.76 35.17
CA ASN A 30 4.86 0.33 35.48
C ASN A 30 4.12 -0.45 34.42
N PHE A 31 3.08 0.15 33.82
CA PHE A 31 2.38 -0.43 32.67
C PHE A 31 3.34 -0.67 31.49
N GLU A 32 4.04 0.37 31.04
CA GLU A 32 5.00 0.28 29.94
C GLU A 32 6.11 -0.76 30.24
N LYS A 33 6.72 -0.70 31.44
CA LYS A 33 7.73 -1.69 31.85
C LYS A 33 7.22 -3.13 31.81
N THR A 34 5.95 -3.34 32.18
CA THR A 34 5.35 -4.67 32.18
C THR A 34 5.17 -5.18 30.74
N PHE A 35 4.62 -4.34 29.86
CA PHE A 35 4.42 -4.71 28.47
C PHE A 35 5.75 -4.84 27.69
N ASP A 36 6.74 -4.02 27.99
CA ASP A 36 8.09 -4.15 27.44
C ASP A 36 8.75 -5.50 27.80
N LYS A 37 8.56 -5.98 29.02
CA LYS A 37 9.01 -7.32 29.40
C LYS A 37 8.31 -8.40 28.59
N LEU A 38 6.99 -8.26 28.40
CA LEU A 38 6.21 -9.22 27.58
C LEU A 38 6.68 -9.22 26.10
N ILE A 39 7.04 -8.07 25.55
CA ILE A 39 7.55 -7.95 24.18
C ILE A 39 8.92 -8.60 24.02
N LYS A 40 9.81 -8.45 25.01
CA LYS A 40 11.19 -9.00 24.99
C LYS A 40 11.22 -10.50 25.19
N ASP A 41 10.23 -11.07 25.87
CA ASP A 41 10.14 -12.50 26.10
C ASP A 41 9.90 -13.25 24.80
N ARG A 42 10.76 -14.23 24.52
CA ARG A 42 10.70 -15.07 23.32
C ARG A 42 9.53 -16.02 23.29
N GLU A 43 9.05 -16.45 24.43
CA GLU A 43 7.90 -17.34 24.55
C GLU A 43 6.61 -16.65 24.08
N ASN A 44 6.53 -15.32 24.22
CA ASN A 44 5.38 -14.51 23.81
C ASN A 44 5.30 -14.23 22.30
N ARG A 45 6.23 -14.73 21.48
CA ARG A 45 6.21 -14.51 20.02
C ARG A 45 4.86 -14.78 19.34
N PRO A 46 4.12 -15.85 19.68
CA PRO A 46 2.82 -16.12 19.06
C PRO A 46 1.72 -15.11 19.39
N TYR A 47 1.92 -14.27 20.41
CA TYR A 47 0.94 -13.32 20.95
C TYR A 47 1.41 -11.85 20.85
N LYS A 48 2.49 -11.59 20.12
CA LYS A 48 3.03 -10.24 19.94
C LYS A 48 2.04 -9.30 19.27
N ASP A 49 1.20 -9.81 18.40
CA ASP A 49 0.09 -9.08 17.78
C ASP A 49 -0.81 -8.42 18.83
N LEU A 50 -1.27 -9.18 19.80
CA LEU A 50 -2.13 -8.72 20.90
C LEU A 50 -1.36 -7.76 21.84
N ILE A 51 -0.11 -8.08 22.18
CA ILE A 51 0.72 -7.25 23.06
C ILE A 51 0.96 -5.87 22.43
N PHE A 52 1.37 -5.83 21.16
CA PHE A 52 1.55 -4.56 20.44
C PHE A 52 0.25 -3.79 20.29
N HIS A 53 -0.87 -4.48 20.04
CA HIS A 53 -2.18 -3.85 19.99
C HIS A 53 -2.55 -3.13 21.29
N GLN A 54 -2.30 -3.75 22.45
CA GLN A 54 -2.56 -3.13 23.75
C GLN A 54 -1.66 -1.92 24.02
N MET A 55 -0.37 -2.00 23.65
CA MET A 55 0.53 -0.86 23.73
C MET A 55 0.08 0.28 22.83
N ALA A 56 -0.36 -0.04 21.61
CA ALA A 56 -0.90 0.96 20.69
C ALA A 56 -2.13 1.67 21.26
N LEU A 57 -3.09 0.91 21.82
CA LEU A 57 -4.26 1.48 22.48
C LEU A 57 -3.89 2.35 23.69
N PHE A 58 -2.90 1.93 24.47
CA PHE A 58 -2.42 2.70 25.62
C PHE A 58 -1.88 4.07 25.18
N HIS A 59 -0.99 4.10 24.20
CA HIS A 59 -0.42 5.35 23.69
C HIS A 59 -1.44 6.22 22.95
N ASP A 60 -2.40 5.63 22.22
CA ASP A 60 -3.48 6.37 21.54
C ASP A 60 -4.35 7.11 22.57
N LYS A 61 -4.71 6.45 23.68
CA LYS A 61 -5.47 7.08 24.76
C LYS A 61 -4.69 8.15 25.53
N GLN A 62 -3.37 8.07 25.54
CA GLN A 62 -2.49 9.12 26.09
C GLN A 62 -2.20 10.26 25.09
N ASN A 63 -2.82 10.24 23.90
CA ASN A 63 -2.54 11.16 22.79
C ASN A 63 -1.09 11.14 22.29
N ASN A 64 -0.35 10.06 22.54
CA ASN A 64 0.98 9.84 21.97
C ASN A 64 0.81 9.15 20.61
N GLN A 65 0.42 9.93 19.61
CA GLN A 65 0.10 9.42 18.27
C GLN A 65 1.26 8.70 17.61
N LYS A 66 2.51 9.21 17.79
CA LYS A 66 3.69 8.61 17.17
C LYS A 66 3.93 7.19 17.68
N ALA A 67 3.96 7.00 18.98
CA ALA A 67 4.15 5.68 19.58
C ALA A 67 2.96 4.75 19.25
N ALA A 68 1.72 5.26 19.29
CA ALA A 68 0.55 4.48 18.91
C ALA A 68 0.63 3.96 17.48
N LEU A 69 1.05 4.81 16.51
CA LEU A 69 1.23 4.44 15.11
C LEU A 69 2.30 3.36 14.94
N GLU A 70 3.44 3.49 15.63
CA GLU A 70 4.53 2.51 15.60
C GLU A 70 4.05 1.14 16.12
N PHE A 71 3.33 1.10 17.24
CA PHE A 71 2.82 -0.14 17.82
C PHE A 71 1.68 -0.77 17.02
N TYR A 72 0.74 0.01 16.44
CA TYR A 72 -0.28 -0.54 15.54
C TYR A 72 0.37 -1.18 14.31
N ASN A 73 1.36 -0.53 13.71
CA ASN A 73 2.10 -1.09 12.58
C ASN A 73 2.91 -2.33 12.98
N ALA A 74 3.55 -2.34 14.15
CA ALA A 74 4.23 -3.52 14.68
C ALA A 74 3.27 -4.70 14.87
N SER A 75 2.05 -4.45 15.39
CA SER A 75 1.01 -5.48 15.50
C SER A 75 0.60 -6.04 14.14
N LEU A 76 0.39 -5.19 13.15
CA LEU A 76 0.04 -5.60 11.78
C LEU A 76 1.14 -6.42 11.09
N GLN A 77 2.42 -6.09 11.34
CA GLN A 77 3.58 -6.80 10.79
C GLN A 77 3.74 -8.23 11.33
N THR A 78 3.13 -8.55 12.46
CA THR A 78 3.17 -9.93 13.02
C THR A 78 2.37 -10.94 12.20
N ASN A 79 1.60 -10.52 11.20
CA ASN A 79 0.71 -11.36 10.40
C ASN A 79 -0.26 -12.19 11.28
N SER A 80 -0.94 -11.53 12.20
CA SER A 80 -1.92 -12.15 13.10
C SER A 80 -2.96 -12.97 12.34
N LYS A 81 -3.29 -14.13 12.91
CA LYS A 81 -4.40 -14.96 12.43
C LYS A 81 -5.77 -14.46 12.91
N ASP A 82 -5.79 -13.53 13.87
CA ASP A 82 -7.00 -12.90 14.37
C ASP A 82 -7.43 -11.77 13.44
N ALA A 83 -8.42 -12.05 12.61
CA ALA A 83 -8.97 -11.09 11.65
C ALA A 83 -9.60 -9.87 12.37
N TYR A 84 -10.22 -10.08 13.55
CA TYR A 84 -10.83 -8.98 14.29
C TYR A 84 -9.78 -8.06 14.91
N LEU A 85 -8.71 -8.61 15.47
CA LEU A 85 -7.57 -7.82 15.97
C LEU A 85 -6.94 -6.98 14.86
N THR A 86 -6.72 -7.61 13.70
CA THR A 86 -6.19 -6.93 12.51
C THR A 86 -7.13 -5.81 12.05
N ALA A 87 -8.44 -6.06 11.98
CA ALA A 87 -9.45 -5.06 11.65
C ALA A 87 -9.45 -3.90 12.65
N SER A 88 -9.32 -4.22 13.95
CA SER A 88 -9.28 -3.21 15.01
C SER A 88 -8.06 -2.29 14.88
N ASN A 89 -6.89 -2.84 14.54
CA ASN A 89 -5.69 -2.04 14.26
C ASN A 89 -5.91 -1.09 13.07
N TYR A 90 -6.41 -1.59 11.95
CA TYR A 90 -6.71 -0.76 10.78
C TYR A 90 -7.75 0.31 11.09
N ARG A 91 -8.83 -0.04 11.79
CA ARG A 91 -9.85 0.92 12.21
C ARG A 91 -9.27 2.04 13.08
N ASN A 92 -8.44 1.70 14.06
CA ASN A 92 -7.86 2.67 14.98
C ASN A 92 -6.88 3.59 14.23
N LEU A 93 -6.06 3.07 13.32
CA LEU A 93 -5.24 3.87 12.42
C LEU A 93 -6.10 4.79 11.54
N GLY A 94 -7.19 4.27 10.97
CA GLY A 94 -8.16 5.07 10.23
C GLY A 94 -8.74 6.21 11.05
N ASN A 95 -9.12 5.95 12.30
CA ASN A 95 -9.63 6.97 13.22
C ASN A 95 -8.57 8.02 13.59
N MET A 96 -7.30 7.63 13.74
CA MET A 96 -6.19 8.57 14.00
C MET A 96 -6.03 9.53 12.81
N TYR A 97 -5.88 8.99 11.59
CA TYR A 97 -5.77 9.82 10.40
C TYR A 97 -7.01 10.67 10.13
N PHE A 98 -8.19 10.19 10.50
CA PHE A 98 -9.43 10.96 10.41
C PHE A 98 -9.42 12.17 11.37
N ARG A 99 -8.96 12.00 12.61
CA ARG A 99 -8.80 13.11 13.57
C ARG A 99 -7.80 14.17 13.09
N ASP A 100 -6.77 13.72 12.37
CA ASP A 100 -5.73 14.58 11.80
C ASP A 100 -6.13 15.20 10.46
N ALA A 101 -7.40 15.08 10.06
CA ALA A 101 -7.94 15.53 8.77
C ALA A 101 -7.21 14.96 7.53
N ALA A 102 -6.45 13.87 7.69
CA ALA A 102 -5.78 13.16 6.61
C ALA A 102 -6.73 12.12 5.96
N TYR A 103 -7.82 12.60 5.36
CA TYR A 103 -8.95 11.78 4.93
C TYR A 103 -8.60 10.72 3.88
N SER A 104 -7.68 11.02 2.98
CA SER A 104 -7.20 10.05 1.97
C SER A 104 -6.49 8.86 2.63
N GLN A 105 -5.71 9.08 3.69
CA GLN A 105 -5.07 8.00 4.45
C GLN A 105 -6.10 7.24 5.29
N ALA A 106 -7.01 7.96 5.97
CA ALA A 106 -8.08 7.36 6.74
C ALA A 106 -8.93 6.41 5.87
N ALA A 107 -9.27 6.82 4.65
CA ALA A 107 -10.04 6.01 3.70
C ALA A 107 -9.34 4.68 3.39
N LYS A 108 -8.03 4.67 3.11
CA LYS A 108 -7.25 3.46 2.84
C LYS A 108 -7.27 2.48 4.01
N TYR A 109 -7.16 3.00 5.24
CA TYR A 109 -7.22 2.18 6.45
C TYR A 109 -8.63 1.64 6.72
N TYR A 110 -9.68 2.41 6.45
CA TYR A 110 -11.05 1.91 6.54
C TYR A 110 -11.35 0.86 5.48
N ASP A 111 -10.86 1.00 4.25
CA ASP A 111 -10.95 -0.05 3.23
C ASP A 111 -10.30 -1.35 3.71
N SER A 112 -9.09 -1.26 4.29
CA SER A 112 -8.40 -2.41 4.89
C SER A 112 -9.18 -3.04 6.06
N THR A 113 -9.87 -2.21 6.86
CA THR A 113 -10.74 -2.66 7.95
C THR A 113 -11.92 -3.46 7.40
N LEU A 114 -12.61 -2.95 6.37
CA LEU A 114 -13.78 -3.59 5.77
C LEU A 114 -13.44 -4.96 5.16
N VAL A 115 -12.25 -5.11 4.58
CA VAL A 115 -11.78 -6.41 4.06
C VAL A 115 -11.65 -7.48 5.15
N LYS A 116 -11.34 -7.08 6.40
CA LYS A 116 -11.12 -8.00 7.52
C LYS A 116 -12.35 -8.25 8.38
N LEU A 117 -13.34 -7.35 8.35
CA LEU A 117 -14.56 -7.46 9.12
C LEU A 117 -15.61 -8.35 8.43
N ASN A 118 -16.47 -8.95 9.24
CA ASN A 118 -17.66 -9.64 8.73
C ASN A 118 -18.67 -8.59 8.20
N ALA A 119 -19.07 -8.72 6.93
CA ALA A 119 -19.99 -7.81 6.26
C ALA A 119 -21.36 -7.65 6.96
N LYS A 120 -21.77 -8.64 7.78
CA LYS A 120 -23.03 -8.59 8.54
C LYS A 120 -22.87 -7.93 9.92
N SER A 121 -21.66 -7.55 10.32
CA SER A 121 -21.43 -6.92 11.63
C SER A 121 -21.91 -5.47 11.65
N ARG A 122 -22.40 -5.02 12.81
CA ARG A 122 -22.78 -3.61 13.00
C ARG A 122 -21.60 -2.66 12.78
N GLU A 123 -20.41 -3.13 13.12
CA GLU A 123 -19.16 -2.37 12.96
C GLU A 123 -18.84 -2.17 11.49
N PHE A 124 -18.97 -3.21 10.66
CA PHE A 124 -18.79 -3.11 9.21
C PHE A 124 -19.71 -2.04 8.62
N ILE A 125 -21.01 -2.09 8.92
CA ILE A 125 -22.01 -1.12 8.42
C ILE A 125 -21.63 0.30 8.83
N LYS A 126 -21.18 0.49 10.09
CA LYS A 126 -20.75 1.82 10.59
C LYS A 126 -19.53 2.34 9.81
N ILE A 127 -18.49 1.52 9.66
CA ILE A 127 -17.26 1.90 8.95
C ILE A 127 -17.54 2.13 7.47
N GLN A 128 -18.36 1.30 6.83
CA GLN A 128 -18.78 1.46 5.43
C GLN A 128 -19.47 2.81 5.20
N LYS A 129 -20.35 3.21 6.12
CA LYS A 129 -21.01 4.53 6.06
C LYS A 129 -20.02 5.69 6.17
N ILE A 130 -19.08 5.60 7.11
CA ILE A 130 -18.02 6.62 7.27
C ILE A 130 -17.18 6.68 5.99
N ARG A 131 -16.76 5.52 5.46
CA ARG A 131 -15.94 5.42 4.26
C ARG A 131 -16.61 6.02 3.03
N GLY A 132 -17.90 5.75 2.82
CA GLY A 132 -18.66 6.33 1.71
C GLY A 132 -18.76 7.87 1.79
N ASN A 133 -18.86 8.42 3.00
CA ASN A 133 -18.87 9.87 3.18
C ASN A 133 -17.48 10.50 2.92
N LEU A 134 -16.38 9.75 3.09
CA LEU A 134 -15.03 10.26 2.87
C LEU A 134 -14.69 10.50 1.39
N ASP A 135 -15.32 9.79 0.46
CA ASP A 135 -15.06 10.00 -0.97
C ASP A 135 -15.43 11.41 -1.41
N GLU A 136 -16.59 11.90 -0.94
CA GLU A 136 -17.04 13.26 -1.21
C GLU A 136 -16.10 14.30 -0.55
N VAL A 137 -15.67 14.05 0.69
CA VAL A 137 -14.73 14.94 1.39
C VAL A 137 -13.40 15.00 0.68
N ILE A 138 -12.84 13.86 0.28
CA ILE A 138 -11.56 13.79 -0.43
C ILE A 138 -11.63 14.58 -1.74
N LEU A 139 -12.75 14.44 -2.47
CA LEU A 139 -12.97 15.17 -3.72
C LEU A 139 -13.00 16.69 -3.50
N TYR A 140 -13.84 17.16 -2.58
CA TYR A 140 -13.98 18.58 -2.33
C TYR A 140 -12.75 19.20 -1.67
N GLU A 141 -12.07 18.48 -0.76
CA GLU A 141 -10.77 18.92 -0.19
C GLU A 141 -9.69 19.04 -1.28
N ALA A 142 -9.66 18.12 -2.23
CA ALA A 142 -8.71 18.19 -3.34
C ALA A 142 -9.00 19.40 -4.23
N VAL A 143 -10.27 19.68 -4.54
CA VAL A 143 -10.69 20.85 -5.34
C VAL A 143 -10.36 22.15 -4.61
N ALA A 144 -10.77 22.28 -3.34
CA ALA A 144 -10.50 23.47 -2.54
C ALA A 144 -8.99 23.76 -2.45
N LYS A 145 -8.20 22.75 -2.06
CA LYS A 145 -6.75 22.87 -1.92
C LYS A 145 -6.05 23.22 -3.22
N ARG A 146 -6.48 22.61 -4.35
CA ARG A 146 -5.93 22.93 -5.67
C ARG A 146 -6.21 24.39 -6.04
N ASN A 147 -7.45 24.82 -5.87
CA ASN A 147 -7.88 26.15 -6.21
C ASN A 147 -7.23 27.22 -5.31
N ASP A 148 -7.11 26.97 -4.00
CA ASP A 148 -6.37 27.81 -3.06
C ASP A 148 -4.89 27.96 -3.48
N SER A 149 -4.25 26.85 -3.86
CA SER A 149 -2.86 26.90 -4.35
C SER A 149 -2.73 27.76 -5.59
N ILE A 150 -3.64 27.62 -6.56
CA ILE A 150 -3.62 28.43 -7.80
C ILE A 150 -3.83 29.90 -7.47
N LEU A 151 -4.84 30.24 -6.68
CA LEU A 151 -5.15 31.62 -6.30
C LEU A 151 -4.01 32.27 -5.51
N THR A 152 -3.38 31.52 -4.60
CA THR A 152 -2.21 31.99 -3.85
C THR A 152 -1.06 32.36 -4.79
N VAL A 153 -0.76 31.49 -5.77
CA VAL A 153 0.30 31.77 -6.75
C VAL A 153 -0.08 32.93 -7.67
N VAL A 154 -1.34 33.01 -8.10
CA VAL A 154 -1.82 34.15 -8.94
C VAL A 154 -1.69 35.49 -8.22
N ALA A 155 -1.90 35.53 -6.91
CA ALA A 155 -1.76 36.73 -6.10
C ALA A 155 -0.30 37.17 -5.82
N MET A 156 0.70 36.28 -6.04
CA MET A 156 2.12 36.59 -5.81
C MET A 156 2.66 37.61 -6.84
N ASN A 157 3.71 38.33 -6.44
CA ASN A 157 4.46 39.16 -7.36
C ASN A 157 5.19 38.33 -8.44
N PRO A 158 5.47 38.87 -9.62
CA PRO A 158 6.14 38.12 -10.71
C PRO A 158 7.47 37.46 -10.28
N ALA A 159 8.29 38.16 -9.49
CA ALA A 159 9.55 37.62 -8.98
C ALA A 159 9.33 36.43 -8.01
N ASP A 160 8.33 36.55 -7.13
CA ASP A 160 8.00 35.51 -6.17
C ASP A 160 7.42 34.24 -6.86
N LYS A 161 6.65 34.44 -7.96
CA LYS A 161 6.17 33.31 -8.79
C LYS A 161 7.31 32.51 -9.38
N VAL A 162 8.34 33.16 -9.92
CA VAL A 162 9.52 32.50 -10.48
C VAL A 162 10.21 31.68 -9.39
N THR A 163 10.50 32.30 -8.24
CA THR A 163 11.15 31.61 -7.11
C THR A 163 10.33 30.43 -6.58
N TYR A 164 9.01 30.57 -6.54
CA TYR A 164 8.10 29.50 -6.13
C TYR A 164 8.21 28.29 -7.07
N PHE A 165 8.17 28.51 -8.39
CA PHE A 165 8.27 27.44 -9.37
C PHE A 165 9.68 26.84 -9.45
N GLU A 166 10.75 27.63 -9.27
CA GLU A 166 12.10 27.10 -9.14
C GLU A 166 12.22 26.10 -7.98
N ASN A 167 11.72 26.46 -6.81
CA ASN A 167 11.69 25.57 -5.65
C ASN A 167 10.80 24.33 -5.89
N TYR A 168 9.69 24.48 -6.59
CA TYR A 168 8.82 23.38 -6.97
C TYR A 168 9.52 22.40 -7.92
N ILE A 169 10.21 22.92 -8.94
CA ILE A 169 10.97 22.15 -9.92
C ILE A 169 12.10 21.37 -9.24
N LEU A 170 12.86 22.01 -8.35
CA LEU A 170 13.90 21.33 -7.57
C LEU A 170 13.34 20.17 -6.75
N LYS A 171 12.18 20.37 -6.14
CA LYS A 171 11.50 19.32 -5.38
C LYS A 171 11.03 18.18 -6.29
N LEU A 172 10.49 18.50 -7.47
CA LEU A 172 10.04 17.55 -8.48
C LEU A 172 11.22 16.70 -8.99
N GLN A 173 12.32 17.36 -9.37
CA GLN A 173 13.54 16.68 -9.81
C GLN A 173 14.07 15.71 -8.76
N LYS A 174 14.08 16.11 -7.49
CA LYS A 174 14.50 15.25 -6.40
C LYS A 174 13.58 14.03 -6.23
N GLN A 175 12.27 14.22 -6.33
CA GLN A 175 11.31 13.11 -6.26
C GLN A 175 11.43 12.13 -7.43
N ASP A 176 11.66 12.64 -8.62
CA ASP A 176 11.81 11.81 -9.81
C ASP A 176 13.14 11.04 -9.79
N GLU A 177 14.20 11.65 -9.27
CA GLU A 177 15.47 10.96 -9.04
C GLU A 177 15.34 9.85 -7.96
N GLU A 178 14.64 10.12 -6.86
CA GLU A 178 14.35 9.11 -5.84
C GLU A 178 13.53 7.94 -6.42
N LYS A 179 12.54 8.22 -7.28
CA LYS A 179 11.76 7.19 -7.97
C LYS A 179 12.63 6.37 -8.92
N ARG A 180 13.49 7.03 -9.71
CA ARG A 180 14.41 6.38 -10.63
C ARG A 180 15.34 5.40 -9.89
N ILE A 181 15.95 5.86 -8.79
CA ILE A 181 16.82 5.03 -7.95
C ILE A 181 16.05 3.82 -7.37
N LEU A 182 14.80 4.03 -6.95
CA LEU A 182 13.96 2.95 -6.41
C LEU A 182 13.61 1.93 -7.50
N GLU A 183 13.29 2.39 -8.70
CA GLU A 183 13.00 1.52 -9.85
C GLU A 183 14.22 0.74 -10.29
N GLU A 184 15.41 1.35 -10.34
CA GLU A 184 16.67 0.68 -10.63
C GLU A 184 16.98 -0.42 -9.61
N LYS A 185 16.85 -0.11 -8.30
CA LYS A 185 17.00 -1.11 -7.22
C LYS A 185 16.00 -2.26 -7.33
N ASN A 186 14.77 -1.97 -7.75
CA ASN A 186 13.76 -3.00 -7.96
C ASN A 186 14.07 -3.87 -9.19
N LYS A 187 14.58 -3.26 -10.28
CA LYS A 187 15.06 -4.00 -11.45
C LYS A 187 16.24 -4.90 -11.09
N GLU A 188 17.25 -4.39 -10.39
CA GLU A 188 18.40 -5.18 -9.94
C GLU A 188 17.99 -6.36 -9.04
N LYS A 189 17.05 -6.13 -8.11
CA LYS A 189 16.50 -7.21 -7.27
C LYS A 189 15.82 -8.28 -8.12
N GLN A 190 15.03 -7.86 -9.11
CA GLN A 190 14.32 -8.78 -10.00
C GLN A 190 15.31 -9.57 -10.88
N GLU A 191 16.34 -8.92 -11.39
CA GLU A 191 17.39 -9.58 -12.16
C GLU A 191 18.20 -10.56 -11.31
N ASN A 192 18.52 -10.21 -10.06
CA ASN A 192 19.22 -11.10 -9.14
C ASN A 192 18.37 -12.32 -8.79
N ILE A 193 17.05 -12.14 -8.58
CA ILE A 193 16.12 -13.27 -8.41
C ILE A 193 16.10 -14.15 -9.66
N ASN A 194 16.05 -13.56 -10.85
CA ASN A 194 16.04 -14.29 -12.10
C ASN A 194 17.36 -15.02 -12.34
N ARG A 195 18.53 -14.42 -12.02
CA ARG A 195 19.85 -15.07 -12.10
C ARG A 195 19.97 -16.24 -11.13
N ASN A 196 19.52 -16.07 -9.89
CA ASN A 196 19.54 -17.15 -8.90
C ASN A 196 18.60 -18.31 -9.29
N ASN A 197 17.45 -18.01 -9.87
CA ASN A 197 16.55 -19.02 -10.39
C ASN A 197 17.10 -19.71 -11.64
N ALA A 198 17.86 -19.03 -12.49
CA ALA A 198 18.54 -19.60 -13.63
C ALA A 198 19.77 -20.45 -13.21
N ALA A 199 20.54 -20.02 -12.22
CA ALA A 199 21.68 -20.77 -11.71
C ALA A 199 21.29 -22.08 -11.04
N SER A 200 20.14 -22.11 -10.35
CA SER A 200 19.60 -23.33 -9.73
C SER A 200 19.06 -24.35 -10.74
N SER A 201 18.93 -24.00 -12.01
CA SER A 201 18.47 -24.91 -13.08
C SER A 201 19.61 -25.56 -13.89
N PHE A 202 20.88 -25.18 -13.63
CA PHE A 202 22.04 -25.67 -14.42
C PHE A 202 22.80 -26.84 -13.78
N ASP A 203 22.43 -27.30 -12.58
CA ASP A 203 23.20 -28.30 -11.84
C ASP A 203 22.55 -29.69 -11.83
N VAL A 204 22.09 -30.15 -13.00
CA VAL A 204 21.77 -31.57 -13.22
C VAL A 204 22.30 -32.02 -14.58
N VAL A 205 23.61 -32.08 -14.72
CA VAL A 205 24.23 -33.02 -15.67
C VAL A 205 24.62 -34.25 -14.86
N SER A 206 23.80 -35.27 -14.95
CA SER A 206 23.99 -36.56 -14.32
C SER A 206 25.23 -37.23 -14.88
N ASN A 207 26.27 -37.41 -14.08
CA ASN A 207 27.34 -38.33 -14.34
C ASN A 207 26.98 -39.66 -13.62
N PRO A 208 26.86 -40.80 -14.32
CA PRO A 208 26.30 -42.03 -13.75
C PRO A 208 27.21 -42.79 -12.77
N ASP A 209 28.44 -42.36 -12.54
CA ASP A 209 29.46 -43.15 -11.83
C ASP A 209 30.20 -42.43 -10.68
N ALA A 210 29.53 -41.58 -9.90
CA ALA A 210 30.15 -40.99 -8.72
C ALA A 210 29.38 -41.34 -7.43
N PRO A 211 30.08 -41.75 -6.32
CA PRO A 211 29.45 -42.07 -5.07
C PRO A 211 28.81 -40.83 -4.43
N GLN A 212 27.56 -40.91 -4.08
CA GLN A 212 26.73 -39.83 -3.51
C GLN A 212 27.26 -39.30 -2.19
N PRO A 213 27.54 -38.02 -2.05
CA PRO A 213 27.58 -37.36 -0.74
C PRO A 213 26.16 -36.95 -0.35
N THR A 214 25.71 -37.41 0.80
CA THR A 214 24.47 -37.01 1.44
C THR A 214 24.48 -35.51 1.79
N ARG A 215 23.97 -34.68 0.92
CA ARG A 215 23.61 -33.30 1.23
C ARG A 215 22.11 -33.12 1.08
N ARG A 216 21.46 -32.83 2.22
CA ARG A 216 20.08 -32.40 2.27
C ARG A 216 19.94 -31.09 1.45
N SER A 217 19.50 -31.19 0.21
CA SER A 217 19.02 -30.06 -0.57
C SER A 217 17.63 -29.70 -0.08
N ALA A 218 17.53 -28.53 0.53
CA ALA A 218 16.25 -27.89 0.72
C ALA A 218 15.70 -27.48 -0.65
N MET A 219 14.42 -27.79 -0.90
CA MET A 219 13.59 -27.48 -2.07
C MET A 219 13.69 -28.43 -3.28
N THR A 220 13.42 -29.70 -3.05
CA THR A 220 12.68 -30.48 -4.04
C THR A 220 11.21 -30.10 -3.94
N PRO A 221 10.49 -29.86 -5.06
CA PRO A 221 9.04 -29.79 -5.05
C PRO A 221 8.52 -31.09 -4.41
N PRO A 222 7.44 -31.05 -3.61
CA PRO A 222 6.91 -32.23 -2.99
C PRO A 222 6.70 -33.29 -4.07
N ALA A 223 7.36 -34.45 -3.89
CA ALA A 223 7.22 -35.57 -4.77
C ALA A 223 5.74 -35.87 -4.95
N MET A 224 5.32 -36.07 -6.19
CA MET A 224 3.98 -36.61 -6.46
C MET A 224 3.79 -37.84 -5.57
N PRO A 225 2.65 -37.97 -4.86
CA PRO A 225 2.35 -39.17 -4.13
C PRO A 225 2.41 -40.33 -5.09
N GLY A 226 3.26 -41.29 -4.74
CA GLY A 226 3.63 -42.39 -5.60
C GLY A 226 2.45 -43.14 -6.18
N THR A 227 2.64 -43.56 -7.38
CA THR A 227 1.92 -44.58 -8.09
C THR A 227 1.96 -45.94 -7.35
N ASN A 228 1.25 -46.03 -6.23
CA ASN A 228 0.90 -47.29 -5.61
C ASN A 228 -0.22 -47.09 -4.58
N SER A 229 -1.39 -46.70 -5.01
CA SER A 229 -2.64 -47.10 -4.34
C SER A 229 -3.80 -47.06 -5.33
N LYS A 230 -4.36 -48.18 -5.55
CA LYS A 230 -5.64 -48.47 -6.19
C LYS A 230 -6.75 -47.81 -5.38
N THR A 231 -7.04 -46.54 -5.56
CA THR A 231 -8.24 -45.79 -5.19
C THR A 231 -7.85 -44.30 -4.99
N ALA A 232 -7.52 -43.63 -6.06
CA ALA A 232 -7.51 -42.19 -6.01
C ALA A 232 -8.32 -41.67 -7.20
N GLY A 233 -9.47 -41.14 -6.92
CA GLY A 233 -10.18 -40.30 -7.87
C GLY A 233 -9.19 -39.25 -8.39
N THR A 234 -9.02 -39.21 -9.68
CA THR A 234 -8.12 -38.28 -10.38
C THR A 234 -8.54 -36.86 -10.08
N THR A 235 -7.94 -36.25 -9.08
CA THR A 235 -8.07 -34.80 -8.89
C THR A 235 -7.35 -34.16 -10.08
N PHE A 236 -8.13 -33.61 -10.99
CA PHE A 236 -7.64 -33.00 -12.21
C PHE A 236 -6.61 -31.91 -11.84
N TYR A 237 -5.46 -31.90 -12.53
CA TYR A 237 -4.30 -31.04 -12.18
C TYR A 237 -4.63 -29.54 -12.06
N PHE A 238 -5.69 -29.07 -12.71
CA PHE A 238 -6.18 -27.69 -12.60
C PHE A 238 -6.67 -27.28 -11.21
N TYR A 239 -7.01 -28.24 -10.37
CA TYR A 239 -7.43 -27.98 -8.99
C TYR A 239 -6.26 -27.90 -8.02
N ASN A 240 -5.04 -28.19 -8.48
CA ASN A 240 -3.84 -28.03 -7.68
C ASN A 240 -3.16 -26.69 -8.00
N PRO A 241 -3.27 -25.65 -7.13
CA PRO A 241 -2.74 -24.31 -7.40
C PRO A 241 -1.24 -24.29 -7.57
N THR A 242 -0.49 -25.18 -6.94
CA THR A 242 0.96 -25.33 -7.09
C THR A 242 1.36 -25.85 -8.46
N THR A 243 0.66 -26.86 -8.96
CA THR A 243 0.92 -27.41 -10.30
C THR A 243 0.56 -26.40 -11.39
N VAL A 244 -0.54 -25.66 -11.21
CA VAL A 244 -0.97 -24.59 -12.13
C VAL A 244 0.02 -23.43 -12.14
N ALA A 245 0.52 -23.02 -10.97
CA ALA A 245 1.52 -21.95 -10.86
C ALA A 245 2.83 -22.35 -11.54
N PHE A 246 3.31 -23.57 -11.31
CA PHE A 246 4.50 -24.10 -11.97
C PHE A 246 4.33 -24.20 -13.50
N GLY A 247 3.19 -24.73 -13.97
CA GLY A 247 2.87 -24.79 -15.38
C GLY A 247 2.81 -23.42 -16.07
N LYS A 248 2.30 -22.40 -15.38
CA LYS A 248 2.31 -21.00 -15.87
C LYS A 248 3.73 -20.43 -15.99
N LEU A 249 4.61 -20.75 -15.06
CA LEU A 249 6.02 -20.35 -15.11
C LEU A 249 6.77 -21.01 -16.26
N GLU A 250 6.59 -22.33 -16.45
CA GLU A 250 7.17 -23.06 -17.58
C GLU A 250 6.62 -22.57 -18.92
N PHE A 251 5.32 -22.35 -19.01
CA PHE A 251 4.70 -21.80 -20.21
C PHE A 251 5.29 -20.44 -20.56
N LYS A 252 5.47 -19.56 -19.57
CA LYS A 252 6.06 -18.24 -19.74
C LYS A 252 7.52 -18.30 -20.18
N LYS A 253 8.26 -19.31 -19.69
CA LYS A 253 9.68 -19.55 -20.05
C LYS A 253 9.83 -20.00 -21.50
N VAL A 254 8.95 -20.87 -21.99
CA VAL A 254 9.01 -21.45 -23.35
C VAL A 254 8.33 -20.54 -24.38
N TRP A 255 7.22 -19.90 -24.03
CA TRP A 255 6.33 -19.19 -24.96
C TRP A 255 6.27 -17.67 -24.76
N GLY A 256 6.92 -17.13 -23.71
CA GLY A 256 6.93 -15.70 -23.39
C GLY A 256 5.60 -15.19 -22.84
N THR A 257 5.44 -13.86 -22.81
CA THR A 257 4.22 -13.17 -22.37
C THR A 257 3.27 -12.96 -23.55
N ARG A 258 2.69 -14.03 -24.07
CA ARG A 258 1.74 -13.93 -25.18
C ARG A 258 0.32 -13.70 -24.66
N ALA A 259 -0.41 -12.77 -25.30
CA ALA A 259 -1.82 -12.58 -25.06
C ALA A 259 -2.63 -13.81 -25.52
N LEU A 260 -3.72 -14.11 -24.82
CA LEU A 260 -4.63 -15.21 -25.13
C LEU A 260 -5.51 -14.75 -26.31
N GLU A 261 -4.99 -14.84 -27.54
CA GLU A 261 -5.74 -14.59 -28.76
C GLU A 261 -6.21 -15.91 -29.36
N GLY A 262 -7.34 -15.90 -30.05
CA GLY A 262 -7.81 -17.05 -30.81
C GLY A 262 -6.74 -17.52 -31.80
N ASN A 263 -6.54 -18.85 -31.95
CA ASN A 263 -5.49 -19.45 -32.76
C ASN A 263 -4.03 -19.23 -32.30
N TRP A 264 -3.82 -19.07 -30.98
CA TRP A 264 -2.47 -18.90 -30.39
C TRP A 264 -1.41 -19.90 -30.87
N ARG A 265 -1.80 -21.11 -31.32
CA ARG A 265 -0.91 -22.11 -31.92
C ARG A 265 -0.31 -21.67 -33.26
N ASN A 266 -1.05 -20.92 -34.05
CA ASN A 266 -0.63 -20.41 -35.36
C ASN A 266 0.04 -19.03 -35.30
N ALA A 267 -0.02 -18.35 -34.14
CA ALA A 267 0.66 -17.08 -33.91
C ALA A 267 2.21 -17.23 -33.98
N PHE A 268 2.74 -18.46 -33.90
CA PHE A 268 4.16 -18.74 -34.05
C PHE A 268 4.67 -18.43 -35.49
N VAL A 269 3.83 -18.50 -36.49
CA VAL A 269 4.21 -18.21 -37.89
C VAL A 269 4.27 -16.71 -38.15
N LYS A 270 3.59 -15.88 -37.32
CA LYS A 270 3.57 -14.43 -37.49
C LYS A 270 4.65 -13.67 -36.74
N GLY A 271 5.40 -14.35 -35.84
CA GLY A 271 6.41 -13.72 -34.97
C GLY A 271 7.87 -13.96 -35.34
N ASN A 272 8.16 -14.68 -36.43
CA ASN A 272 9.54 -15.01 -36.81
C ASN A 272 9.99 -14.36 -38.13
N ASN A 273 9.32 -13.32 -38.58
CA ASN A 273 9.87 -12.39 -39.54
C ASN A 273 10.42 -11.18 -38.76
N SER A 274 11.54 -11.38 -38.09
CA SER A 274 12.48 -10.31 -37.85
C SER A 274 13.22 -10.01 -39.18
N VAL A 275 12.48 -9.56 -40.16
CA VAL A 275 13.05 -8.61 -41.11
C VAL A 275 13.03 -7.29 -40.30
N ILE A 276 14.22 -6.86 -39.99
CA ILE A 276 14.50 -5.53 -39.47
C ILE A 276 13.86 -4.55 -40.43
N ASP A 277 12.67 -4.10 -40.14
CA ASP A 277 12.01 -3.01 -40.84
C ASP A 277 12.59 -1.73 -40.25
N LEU A 278 13.65 -1.21 -40.91
CA LEU A 278 14.27 0.07 -40.55
C LEU A 278 13.28 1.26 -40.56
N ALA A 279 12.04 1.03 -41.00
CA ALA A 279 11.00 2.04 -40.99
C ALA A 279 10.27 2.19 -39.64
N THR A 280 10.43 1.22 -38.67
CA THR A 280 9.79 1.28 -37.38
C THR A 280 10.65 1.99 -36.33
N GLU A 281 11.93 2.17 -36.58
CA GLU A 281 12.82 2.91 -35.67
C GLU A 281 12.61 4.42 -35.72
N GLU A 282 12.16 4.98 -36.87
CA GLU A 282 11.83 6.42 -36.93
C GLU A 282 10.61 6.82 -36.12
N ASN A 283 9.61 5.93 -35.96
CA ASN A 283 8.45 6.23 -35.12
C ASN A 283 8.72 6.01 -33.61
N SER A 284 9.64 5.12 -33.24
CA SER A 284 10.02 4.96 -31.83
C SER A 284 10.96 6.07 -31.34
N ILE A 285 11.75 6.64 -32.25
CA ILE A 285 12.61 7.80 -31.97
C ILE A 285 11.75 9.06 -31.81
N ALA A 286 10.69 9.22 -32.60
CA ALA A 286 9.77 10.36 -32.49
C ALA A 286 8.94 10.35 -31.20
N GLU A 287 8.50 9.17 -30.73
CA GLU A 287 7.81 9.06 -29.42
C GLU A 287 8.76 9.24 -28.24
N ASN A 288 9.99 8.76 -28.32
CA ASN A 288 11.00 9.00 -27.30
C ASN A 288 11.49 10.45 -27.27
N ASP A 289 11.63 11.12 -28.41
CA ASP A 289 11.97 12.54 -28.49
C ASP A 289 10.83 13.42 -28.00
N ALA A 290 9.58 13.11 -28.32
CA ALA A 290 8.42 13.82 -27.83
C ALA A 290 8.22 13.63 -26.31
N SER A 291 8.56 12.46 -25.78
CA SER A 291 8.55 12.19 -24.33
C SER A 291 9.73 12.88 -23.63
N ALA A 292 10.92 12.86 -24.22
CA ALA A 292 12.09 13.54 -23.69
C ALA A 292 11.92 15.07 -23.71
N THR A 293 11.34 15.63 -24.80
CA THR A 293 11.03 17.06 -24.89
C THR A 293 9.99 17.50 -23.87
N LYS A 294 8.93 16.69 -23.64
CA LYS A 294 7.93 16.96 -22.59
C LYS A 294 8.54 16.91 -21.19
N ILE A 295 9.46 15.99 -20.92
CA ILE A 295 10.16 15.89 -19.63
C ILE A 295 11.06 17.11 -19.40
N VAL A 296 11.73 17.61 -20.43
CA VAL A 296 12.57 18.82 -20.35
C VAL A 296 11.72 20.06 -20.11
N GLU A 297 10.56 20.19 -20.76
CA GLU A 297 9.65 21.32 -20.58
C GLU A 297 9.08 21.41 -19.16
N GLN A 298 8.80 20.28 -18.52
CA GLN A 298 8.28 20.21 -17.15
C GLN A 298 9.26 20.75 -16.09
N TYR A 299 10.54 20.87 -16.41
CA TYR A 299 11.56 21.43 -15.52
C TYR A 299 11.88 22.88 -15.81
N THR A 300 11.03 23.58 -16.58
CA THR A 300 11.18 25.02 -16.86
C THR A 300 10.12 25.82 -16.12
N THR A 301 10.50 26.96 -15.57
CA THR A 301 9.56 27.88 -14.90
C THR A 301 8.51 28.43 -15.86
N ASP A 302 8.89 28.67 -17.12
CA ASP A 302 8.01 29.19 -18.17
C ASP A 302 6.84 28.25 -18.47
N PHE A 303 7.05 26.93 -18.35
CA PHE A 303 5.99 25.93 -18.52
C PHE A 303 4.86 26.14 -17.52
N TYR A 304 5.19 26.38 -16.25
CA TYR A 304 4.20 26.59 -15.19
C TYR A 304 3.57 27.98 -15.24
N LEU A 305 4.36 29.03 -15.59
CA LEU A 305 3.86 30.39 -15.71
C LEU A 305 2.81 30.52 -16.82
N LYS A 306 3.00 29.82 -17.95
CA LYS A 306 2.02 29.77 -19.05
C LYS A 306 0.70 29.07 -18.70
N GLN A 307 0.70 28.21 -17.70
CA GLN A 307 -0.50 27.47 -17.25
C GLN A 307 -1.32 28.23 -16.21
N LEU A 308 -0.79 29.35 -15.69
CA LEU A 308 -1.54 30.17 -14.73
C LEU A 308 -2.67 30.92 -15.42
N PRO A 309 -3.86 30.97 -14.81
CA PRO A 309 -4.96 31.80 -15.33
C PRO A 309 -4.56 33.27 -15.31
N THR A 310 -4.74 33.93 -16.42
CA THR A 310 -4.43 35.37 -16.58
C THR A 310 -5.69 36.21 -16.71
N GLU A 311 -6.79 35.60 -17.18
CA GLU A 311 -8.06 36.29 -17.38
C GLU A 311 -8.86 36.36 -16.06
N THR A 312 -9.47 37.52 -15.83
CA THR A 312 -10.32 37.75 -14.65
C THR A 312 -11.49 36.77 -14.58
N VAL A 313 -12.05 36.37 -15.73
CA VAL A 313 -13.16 35.41 -15.83
C VAL A 313 -12.75 34.02 -15.34
N GLU A 314 -11.54 33.59 -15.69
CA GLU A 314 -10.99 32.30 -15.23
C GLU A 314 -10.73 32.32 -13.73
N ILE A 315 -10.14 33.39 -13.22
CA ILE A 315 -9.86 33.56 -11.78
C ILE A 315 -11.17 33.58 -10.99
N ASP A 316 -12.20 34.27 -11.47
CA ASP A 316 -13.53 34.29 -10.84
C ASP A 316 -14.20 32.89 -10.86
N SER A 317 -13.97 32.11 -11.91
CA SER A 317 -14.46 30.72 -11.98
C SER A 317 -13.79 29.84 -10.93
N ILE A 318 -12.46 29.98 -10.74
CA ILE A 318 -11.71 29.24 -9.74
C ILE A 318 -12.16 29.63 -8.32
N HIS A 319 -12.41 30.90 -8.06
CA HIS A 319 -13.00 31.36 -6.80
C HIS A 319 -14.37 30.72 -6.53
N LYS A 320 -15.25 30.68 -7.52
CA LYS A 320 -16.57 30.05 -7.40
C LYS A 320 -16.47 28.55 -7.11
N GLU A 321 -15.58 27.83 -7.80
CA GLU A 321 -15.35 26.40 -7.55
C GLU A 321 -14.81 26.14 -6.14
N ARG A 322 -13.85 26.96 -5.67
CA ARG A 322 -13.30 26.89 -4.33
C ARG A 322 -14.39 27.09 -3.28
N ASN A 323 -15.16 28.18 -3.41
CA ASN A 323 -16.22 28.51 -2.47
C ASN A 323 -17.32 27.44 -2.46
N PHE A 324 -17.66 26.88 -3.61
CA PHE A 324 -18.60 25.77 -3.69
C PHE A 324 -18.05 24.51 -2.99
N ALA A 325 -16.77 24.18 -3.19
CA ALA A 325 -16.15 23.04 -2.52
C ALA A 325 -16.12 23.23 -0.99
N ASN A 326 -15.72 24.42 -0.49
CA ASN A 326 -15.72 24.74 0.93
C ASN A 326 -17.15 24.70 1.53
N TYR A 327 -18.15 25.19 0.82
CA TYR A 327 -19.54 25.11 1.24
C TYR A 327 -20.02 23.65 1.37
N GLN A 328 -19.72 22.80 0.38
CA GLN A 328 -20.07 21.38 0.44
C GLN A 328 -19.35 20.66 1.61
N LEU A 329 -18.06 20.97 1.82
CA LEU A 329 -17.30 20.46 2.96
C LEU A 329 -17.94 20.88 4.30
N GLY A 330 -18.34 22.14 4.43
CA GLY A 330 -19.02 22.64 5.63
C GLY A 330 -20.30 21.87 5.93
N ILE A 331 -21.13 21.61 4.92
CA ILE A 331 -22.34 20.78 5.08
C ILE A 331 -22.01 19.36 5.50
N ILE A 332 -21.03 18.71 4.83
CA ILE A 332 -20.65 17.33 5.12
C ILE A 332 -20.11 17.21 6.55
N TYR A 333 -19.22 18.11 6.96
CA TYR A 333 -18.68 18.10 8.32
C TYR A 333 -19.77 18.30 9.38
N LYS A 334 -20.71 19.22 9.15
CA LYS A 334 -21.80 19.47 10.07
C LYS A 334 -22.79 18.30 10.14
N GLU A 335 -23.28 17.84 8.98
CA GLU A 335 -24.40 16.90 8.94
C GLU A 335 -23.98 15.45 9.07
N LYS A 336 -22.92 15.03 8.34
CA LYS A 336 -22.50 13.64 8.28
C LYS A 336 -21.52 13.26 9.38
N PHE A 337 -20.56 14.14 9.70
CA PHE A 337 -19.52 13.85 10.69
C PHE A 337 -19.78 14.46 12.07
N LYS A 338 -20.66 15.46 12.18
CA LYS A 338 -20.95 16.20 13.42
C LYS A 338 -19.73 16.97 13.95
N GLU A 339 -18.79 17.31 13.06
CA GLU A 339 -17.58 18.07 13.34
C GLU A 339 -17.83 19.57 13.11
N ASN A 340 -18.55 20.21 14.04
CA ASN A 340 -18.97 21.60 13.90
C ASN A 340 -17.78 22.57 13.79
N ARG A 341 -16.66 22.26 14.43
CA ARG A 341 -15.46 23.11 14.37
C ARG A 341 -14.87 23.16 12.97
N LEU A 342 -14.71 21.99 12.33
CA LEU A 342 -14.23 21.92 10.95
C LEU A 342 -15.22 22.53 9.96
N ALA A 343 -16.54 22.36 10.23
CA ALA A 343 -17.57 22.97 9.41
C ALA A 343 -17.49 24.51 9.42
N ILE A 344 -17.29 25.12 10.60
CA ILE A 344 -17.14 26.57 10.74
C ILE A 344 -15.92 27.04 9.95
N THR A 345 -14.75 26.44 10.15
CA THR A 345 -13.53 26.81 9.44
C THR A 345 -13.73 26.79 7.90
N LYS A 346 -14.41 25.75 7.38
CA LYS A 346 -14.65 25.64 5.93
C LYS A 346 -15.73 26.58 5.38
N LEU A 347 -16.59 27.11 6.22
CA LEU A 347 -17.60 28.09 5.80
C LEU A 347 -17.08 29.54 5.94
N GLU A 348 -16.02 29.77 6.70
CA GLU A 348 -15.35 31.06 6.86
C GLU A 348 -14.26 31.26 5.78
N ASP A 349 -13.65 30.19 5.23
CA ASP A 349 -12.68 30.19 4.11
C ASP A 349 -13.35 30.56 2.78
#